data_7caf2bf75d5e80d3ca2215e4c7a53a42
#
_entry.id   7caf2bf75d5e80d3ca2215e4c7a53a42
#
_cell.length_a   1.000
_cell.length_b   1.000
_cell.length_c   1.000
_cell.angle_alpha   90.00
_cell.angle_beta   90.00
_cell.angle_gamma   90.00
#
_symmetry.space_group_name_H-M   'P 1'
#
loop_
_entity.id
_entity.type
_entity.pdbx_description
1 polymer ?
#
loop_
_entity_poly.entity_id
_entity_poly.type
_entity_poly.pdbx_seq_one_letter_code
_entity_poly.pdbx_strand_id
1 'polypeptide(L)'
;PFPPSKYPEIVEEAFAIMHEHRIIPAATFILNFPGETPEDVVKTVELLEKLRQYRSIIVPMIFVPMGRLKGEREVIARVKIRREHVDAMKVALEHSLTWAERIMREFYLKGWEQAPVRLLLKYFVRMVRWRVAKVLKSLENFTEKELVIPKL
;
A
#
# COMPACT_ATOMS: atom_id res chain seq x y z
N PRO A 1 10.73 6.06 20.95
CA PRO A 1 10.94 6.30 19.54
C PRO A 1 12.09 5.43 19.04
N PHE A 2 11.87 4.69 17.96
CA PHE A 2 12.90 3.86 17.37
C PHE A 2 13.95 4.74 16.69
N PRO A 3 15.26 4.44 16.83
CA PRO A 3 16.28 5.24 16.20
C PRO A 3 16.15 5.18 14.66
N PRO A 4 16.20 6.32 13.96
CA PRO A 4 16.09 6.38 12.50
C PRO A 4 17.10 5.49 11.77
N SER A 5 18.26 5.22 12.42
CA SER A 5 19.33 4.38 11.88
C SER A 5 18.97 2.90 11.69
N LYS A 6 17.85 2.43 12.27
CA LYS A 6 17.38 1.03 12.15
C LYS A 6 16.20 0.86 11.19
N TYR A 7 15.74 1.91 10.56
CA TYR A 7 14.76 1.83 9.51
C TYR A 7 15.50 1.62 8.16
N PRO A 8 15.09 0.70 7.28
CA PRO A 8 13.84 -0.09 7.28
C PRO A 8 13.92 -1.48 7.95
N GLU A 9 15.10 -1.90 8.45
CA GLU A 9 15.34 -3.26 8.94
C GLU A 9 14.40 -3.63 10.10
N ILE A 10 14.13 -2.68 10.99
CA ILE A 10 13.21 -2.90 12.12
C ILE A 10 11.77 -3.21 11.68
N VAL A 11 11.35 -2.71 10.52
CA VAL A 11 10.02 -3.00 9.97
C VAL A 11 9.97 -4.45 9.50
N GLU A 12 10.99 -4.90 8.79
CA GLU A 12 11.09 -6.29 8.32
C GLU A 12 11.12 -7.26 9.51
N GLU A 13 11.93 -6.98 10.55
CA GLU A 13 12.01 -7.76 11.76
C GLU A 13 10.65 -7.86 12.48
N ALA A 14 9.94 -6.73 12.61
CA ALA A 14 8.61 -6.71 13.21
C ALA A 14 7.61 -7.58 12.43
N PHE A 15 7.64 -7.53 11.10
CA PHE A 15 6.79 -8.37 10.26
C PHE A 15 7.15 -9.85 10.38
N ALA A 16 8.43 -10.19 10.48
CA ALA A 16 8.89 -11.56 10.70
C ALA A 16 8.34 -12.12 12.03
N ILE A 17 8.49 -11.38 13.12
CA ILE A 17 7.99 -11.76 14.45
C ILE A 17 6.46 -11.95 14.41
N MET A 18 5.72 -11.00 13.82
CA MET A 18 4.26 -11.11 13.70
C MET A 18 3.86 -12.33 12.87
N HIS A 19 4.60 -12.62 11.81
CA HIS A 19 4.34 -13.77 10.95
C HIS A 19 4.53 -15.11 11.69
N GLU A 20 5.60 -15.25 12.48
CA GLU A 20 5.87 -16.42 13.33
C GLU A 20 4.76 -16.65 14.35
N HIS A 21 4.28 -15.58 14.97
CA HIS A 21 3.17 -15.63 15.94
C HIS A 21 1.78 -15.67 15.30
N ARG A 22 1.67 -15.85 13.98
CA ARG A 22 0.41 -15.90 13.22
C ARG A 22 -0.44 -14.64 13.35
N ILE A 23 0.16 -13.52 13.70
CA ILE A 23 -0.47 -12.20 13.72
C ILE A 23 -0.48 -11.67 12.28
N ILE A 24 -1.62 -11.09 11.87
CA ILE A 24 -1.78 -10.49 10.55
C ILE A 24 -1.82 -8.97 10.76
N PRO A 25 -0.70 -8.26 10.54
CA PRO A 25 -0.69 -6.81 10.69
C PRO A 25 -1.41 -6.13 9.52
N ALA A 26 -2.06 -5.00 9.82
CA ALA A 26 -2.43 -4.00 8.85
C ALA A 26 -1.44 -2.84 8.96
N ALA A 27 -0.61 -2.65 7.94
CA ALA A 27 0.40 -1.61 7.92
C ALA A 27 0.02 -0.49 6.96
N THR A 28 0.22 0.76 7.38
CA THR A 28 0.01 1.93 6.53
C THR A 28 1.35 2.51 6.11
N PHE A 29 1.52 2.70 4.80
CA PHE A 29 2.66 3.41 4.22
C PHE A 29 2.20 4.77 3.71
N ILE A 30 2.81 5.83 4.24
CA ILE A 30 2.49 7.20 3.84
C ILE A 30 3.50 7.63 2.78
N LEU A 31 3.01 7.98 1.61
CA LEU A 31 3.76 8.44 0.46
C LEU A 31 3.60 9.95 0.27
N ASN A 32 4.55 10.56 -0.42
CA ASN A 32 4.57 11.98 -0.73
C ASN A 32 4.61 12.87 0.52
N PHE A 33 5.41 12.46 1.49
CA PHE A 33 5.67 13.26 2.69
C PHE A 33 6.51 14.49 2.34
N PRO A 34 6.32 15.65 2.99
CA PRO A 34 7.17 16.83 2.78
C PRO A 34 8.65 16.49 2.98
N GLY A 35 9.46 16.77 1.97
CA GLY A 35 10.89 16.45 1.97
C GLY A 35 11.26 15.05 1.45
N GLU A 36 10.27 14.22 1.10
CA GLU A 36 10.51 12.91 0.50
C GLU A 36 11.22 13.04 -0.85
N THR A 37 12.31 12.30 -1.03
CA THR A 37 13.06 12.23 -2.27
C THR A 37 12.62 11.03 -3.13
N PRO A 38 12.91 11.00 -4.45
CA PRO A 38 12.67 9.82 -5.28
C PRO A 38 13.36 8.56 -4.73
N GLU A 39 14.57 8.72 -4.18
CA GLU A 39 15.34 7.64 -3.58
C GLU A 39 14.66 7.03 -2.35
N ASP A 40 13.96 7.85 -1.54
CA ASP A 40 13.20 7.37 -0.38
C ASP A 40 12.00 6.52 -0.83
N VAL A 41 11.34 6.91 -1.93
CA VAL A 41 10.24 6.12 -2.49
C VAL A 41 10.75 4.79 -3.06
N VAL A 42 11.90 4.78 -3.74
CA VAL A 42 12.54 3.54 -4.24
C VAL A 42 12.86 2.60 -3.08
N LYS A 43 13.46 3.10 -1.98
CA LYS A 43 13.70 2.29 -0.76
C LYS A 43 12.40 1.76 -0.15
N THR A 44 11.31 2.54 -0.22
CA THR A 44 9.99 2.08 0.22
C THR A 44 9.49 0.92 -0.65
N VAL A 45 9.67 0.99 -1.98
CA VAL A 45 9.35 -0.12 -2.90
C VAL A 45 10.18 -1.36 -2.57
N GLU A 46 11.49 -1.21 -2.36
CA GLU A 46 12.37 -2.31 -1.97
C GLU A 46 11.93 -2.98 -0.67
N LEU A 47 11.55 -2.17 0.34
CA LEU A 47 10.98 -2.69 1.59
C LEU A 47 9.68 -3.45 1.34
N LEU A 48 8.75 -2.90 0.57
CA LEU A 48 7.48 -3.54 0.23
C LEU A 48 7.70 -4.89 -0.48
N GLU A 49 8.70 -4.99 -1.36
CA GLU A 49 9.07 -6.25 -2.01
C GLU A 49 9.59 -7.29 -1.00
N LYS A 50 10.43 -6.89 -0.04
CA LYS A 50 10.88 -7.77 1.04
C LYS A 50 9.70 -8.26 1.92
N LEU A 51 8.71 -7.39 2.16
CA LEU A 51 7.54 -7.73 2.96
C LEU A 51 6.58 -8.70 2.27
N ARG A 52 6.73 -8.99 0.98
CA ARG A 52 5.83 -9.91 0.23
C ARG A 52 5.73 -11.31 0.82
N GLN A 53 6.76 -11.77 1.51
CA GLN A 53 6.78 -13.08 2.15
C GLN A 53 5.93 -13.15 3.42
N TYR A 54 5.64 -12.02 4.06
CA TYR A 54 4.95 -11.97 5.36
C TYR A 54 3.45 -11.76 5.19
N ARG A 55 2.67 -12.48 5.97
CA ARG A 55 1.21 -12.35 6.04
C ARG A 55 0.82 -10.97 6.56
N SER A 56 0.28 -10.12 5.71
CA SER A 56 -0.11 -8.76 6.12
C SER A 56 -1.03 -8.10 5.10
N ILE A 57 -1.67 -7.02 5.50
CA ILE A 57 -2.38 -6.09 4.61
C ILE A 57 -1.63 -4.77 4.63
N ILE A 58 -1.26 -4.28 3.48
CA ILE A 58 -0.53 -3.02 3.32
C ILE A 58 -1.43 -1.99 2.65
N VAL A 59 -1.62 -0.84 3.30
CA VAL A 59 -2.47 0.25 2.83
C VAL A 59 -1.60 1.44 2.46
N PRO A 60 -1.38 1.71 1.16
CA PRO A 60 -0.67 2.91 0.74
C PRO A 60 -1.59 4.12 0.90
N MET A 61 -1.08 5.19 1.50
CA MET A 61 -1.78 6.46 1.69
C MET A 61 -0.93 7.61 1.16
N ILE A 62 -1.58 8.64 0.63
CA ILE A 62 -0.93 9.89 0.27
C ILE A 62 -0.99 10.83 1.48
N PHE A 63 0.14 11.48 1.79
CA PHE A 63 0.18 12.48 2.84
C PHE A 63 -0.77 13.63 2.54
N VAL A 64 -1.63 13.96 3.50
CA VAL A 64 -2.52 15.12 3.46
C VAL A 64 -2.28 15.97 4.71
N PRO A 65 -1.82 17.23 4.57
CA PRO A 65 -1.57 18.09 5.71
C PRO A 65 -2.87 18.45 6.42
N MET A 66 -2.87 18.29 7.75
CA MET A 66 -4.01 18.61 8.62
C MET A 66 -3.59 19.55 9.76
N GLY A 67 -4.55 20.23 10.39
CA GLY A 67 -4.32 21.07 11.55
C GLY A 67 -3.44 22.29 11.26
N ARG A 68 -2.36 22.47 12.02
CA ARG A 68 -1.43 23.62 11.89
C ARG A 68 -0.71 23.66 10.53
N LEU A 69 -0.51 22.50 9.91
CA LEU A 69 0.09 22.36 8.57
C LEU A 69 -0.88 22.79 7.45
N LYS A 70 -2.11 23.16 7.80
CA LYS A 70 -3.14 23.61 6.83
C LYS A 70 -2.76 24.91 6.12
N GLY A 71 -1.94 25.77 6.76
CA GLY A 71 -1.41 27.01 6.14
C GLY A 71 -0.38 26.75 5.05
N GLU A 72 0.28 25.58 5.07
CA GLU A 72 1.21 25.15 4.02
C GLU A 72 0.50 24.42 2.86
N ARG A 73 -0.83 24.33 2.92
CA ARG A 73 -1.66 23.66 1.91
C ARG A 73 -1.45 24.18 0.49
N GLU A 74 -1.17 25.47 0.30
CA GLU A 74 -0.92 26.02 -1.03
C GLU A 74 0.38 25.49 -1.65
N VAL A 75 1.38 25.16 -0.80
CA VAL A 75 2.63 24.54 -1.23
C VAL A 75 2.47 23.04 -1.44
N ILE A 76 1.60 22.40 -0.64
CA ILE A 76 1.39 20.93 -0.64
C ILE A 76 0.21 20.54 -1.56
N ALA A 77 -0.69 21.47 -1.90
CA ALA A 77 -1.80 21.24 -2.85
C ALA A 77 -1.32 20.91 -4.29
N ARG A 78 -0.02 21.12 -4.56
CA ARG A 78 0.66 20.64 -5.77
C ARG A 78 1.33 19.30 -5.50
N VAL A 79 0.53 18.30 -5.12
CA VAL A 79 1.01 16.92 -4.95
C VAL A 79 1.48 16.40 -6.32
N LYS A 80 2.76 16.50 -6.58
CA LYS A 80 3.36 15.82 -7.72
C LYS A 80 3.46 14.33 -7.41
N ILE A 81 2.45 13.57 -7.82
CA ILE A 81 2.57 12.11 -7.82
C ILE A 81 3.60 11.76 -8.90
N ARG A 82 4.71 11.17 -8.48
CA ARG A 82 5.77 10.67 -9.36
C ARG A 82 5.48 9.22 -9.72
N ARG A 83 6.15 8.73 -10.74
CA ARG A 83 6.02 7.34 -11.18
C ARG A 83 6.35 6.34 -10.07
N GLU A 84 7.37 6.64 -9.28
CA GLU A 84 7.81 5.82 -8.14
C GLU A 84 6.69 5.65 -7.08
N HIS A 85 5.88 6.70 -6.85
CA HIS A 85 4.71 6.58 -5.96
C HIS A 85 3.66 5.61 -6.52
N VAL A 86 3.42 5.64 -7.83
CA VAL A 86 2.49 4.69 -8.48
C VAL A 86 3.01 3.27 -8.37
N ASP A 87 4.32 3.06 -8.54
CA ASP A 87 4.95 1.75 -8.39
C ASP A 87 4.84 1.25 -6.94
N ALA A 88 5.08 2.11 -5.94
CA ALA A 88 4.88 1.77 -4.54
C ALA A 88 3.43 1.37 -4.22
N MET A 89 2.45 2.14 -4.72
CA MET A 89 1.02 1.81 -4.58
C MET A 89 0.69 0.45 -5.22
N LYS A 90 1.25 0.19 -6.41
CA LYS A 90 1.04 -1.06 -7.15
C LYS A 90 1.54 -2.27 -6.37
N VAL A 91 2.78 -2.20 -5.86
CA VAL A 91 3.37 -3.26 -5.05
C VAL A 91 2.57 -3.50 -3.78
N ALA A 92 2.18 -2.45 -3.05
CA ALA A 92 1.39 -2.54 -1.83
C ALA A 92 0.00 -3.15 -2.05
N LEU A 93 -0.70 -2.74 -3.11
CA LEU A 93 -2.03 -3.25 -3.45
C LEU A 93 -1.99 -4.70 -3.93
N GLU A 94 -1.00 -5.07 -4.75
CA GLU A 94 -0.77 -6.44 -5.20
C GLU A 94 -0.49 -7.38 -4.02
N HIS A 95 0.37 -6.95 -3.09
CA HIS A 95 0.64 -7.65 -1.84
C HIS A 95 -0.66 -7.90 -1.06
N SER A 96 -1.42 -6.82 -0.81
CA SER A 96 -2.65 -6.89 -0.01
C SER A 96 -3.72 -7.78 -0.64
N LEU A 97 -3.93 -7.69 -1.96
CA LEU A 97 -4.89 -8.54 -2.67
C LEU A 97 -4.47 -10.01 -2.63
N THR A 98 -3.17 -10.29 -2.74
CA THR A 98 -2.64 -11.65 -2.69
C THR A 98 -2.83 -12.27 -1.30
N TRP A 99 -2.47 -11.52 -0.25
CA TRP A 99 -2.62 -12.01 1.11
C TRP A 99 -4.07 -12.05 1.59
N ALA A 100 -4.91 -11.07 1.20
CA ALA A 100 -6.33 -11.12 1.51
C ALA A 100 -6.98 -12.39 0.96
N GLU A 101 -6.69 -12.77 -0.29
CA GLU A 101 -7.20 -14.01 -0.88
C GLU A 101 -6.70 -15.24 -0.09
N ARG A 102 -5.40 -15.30 0.24
CA ARG A 102 -4.82 -16.42 1.00
C ARG A 102 -5.40 -16.52 2.41
N ILE A 103 -5.49 -15.40 3.13
CA ILE A 103 -6.04 -15.33 4.49
C ILE A 103 -7.49 -15.81 4.49
N MET A 104 -8.31 -15.32 3.57
CA MET A 104 -9.71 -15.74 3.46
C MET A 104 -9.82 -17.25 3.22
N ARG A 105 -8.96 -17.82 2.37
CA ARG A 105 -8.97 -19.27 2.09
C ARG A 105 -8.48 -20.10 3.26
N GLU A 106 -7.46 -19.64 3.98
CA GLU A 106 -6.85 -20.38 5.09
C GLU A 106 -7.71 -20.37 6.36
N PHE A 107 -8.39 -19.26 6.65
CA PHE A 107 -9.09 -19.09 7.92
C PHE A 107 -10.62 -19.24 7.84
N TYR A 108 -11.22 -18.82 6.74
CA TYR A 108 -12.68 -18.69 6.66
C TYR A 108 -13.34 -19.65 5.65
N LEU A 109 -12.66 -19.98 4.57
CA LEU A 109 -13.25 -20.75 3.47
C LEU A 109 -12.72 -22.20 3.43
N LYS A 110 -12.78 -22.90 4.56
CA LYS A 110 -12.41 -24.31 4.67
C LYS A 110 -13.61 -25.21 4.35
N GLY A 111 -13.34 -26.37 3.77
CA GLY A 111 -14.36 -27.37 3.46
C GLY A 111 -14.94 -27.24 2.04
N TRP A 112 -15.59 -28.29 1.61
CA TRP A 112 -16.17 -28.39 0.26
C TRP A 112 -17.45 -27.51 0.12
N GLU A 113 -18.19 -27.31 1.19
CA GLU A 113 -19.40 -26.48 1.25
C GLU A 113 -19.12 -25.03 0.88
N GLN A 114 -17.90 -24.58 1.11
CA GLN A 114 -17.45 -23.22 0.79
C GLN A 114 -16.93 -23.04 -0.66
N ALA A 115 -17.03 -24.09 -1.49
CA ALA A 115 -16.55 -24.05 -2.86
C ALA A 115 -17.19 -22.91 -3.70
N PRO A 116 -18.51 -22.65 -3.61
CA PRO A 116 -19.13 -21.53 -4.35
C PRO A 116 -18.61 -20.16 -3.88
N VAL A 117 -18.42 -20.01 -2.54
CA VAL A 117 -17.90 -18.75 -1.96
C VAL A 117 -16.45 -18.52 -2.38
N ARG A 118 -15.62 -19.57 -2.44
CA ARG A 118 -14.25 -19.48 -2.97
C ARG A 118 -14.22 -19.04 -4.43
N LEU A 119 -15.15 -19.53 -5.23
CA LEU A 119 -15.25 -19.12 -6.65
C LEU A 119 -15.65 -17.65 -6.76
N LEU A 120 -16.62 -17.21 -5.98
CA LEU A 120 -17.06 -15.82 -5.90
C LEU A 120 -15.92 -14.90 -5.46
N LEU A 121 -15.16 -15.31 -4.43
CA LEU A 121 -13.99 -14.56 -3.95
C LEU A 121 -12.94 -14.42 -5.04
N LYS A 122 -12.61 -15.48 -5.76
CA LYS A 122 -11.68 -15.40 -6.89
C LYS A 122 -12.13 -14.42 -7.96
N TYR A 123 -13.42 -14.46 -8.30
CA TYR A 123 -14.00 -13.52 -9.26
C TYR A 123 -13.90 -12.08 -8.74
N PHE A 124 -14.27 -11.85 -7.49
CA PHE A 124 -14.19 -10.54 -6.83
C PHE A 124 -12.75 -10.00 -6.81
N VAL A 125 -11.77 -10.79 -6.36
CA VAL A 125 -10.36 -10.39 -6.35
C VAL A 125 -9.87 -10.06 -7.76
N ARG A 126 -10.26 -10.86 -8.77
CA ARG A 126 -9.90 -10.60 -10.17
C ARG A 126 -10.51 -9.28 -10.67
N MET A 127 -11.77 -9.01 -10.32
CA MET A 127 -12.44 -7.75 -10.67
C MET A 127 -11.76 -6.55 -10.00
N VAL A 128 -11.41 -6.67 -8.71
CA VAL A 128 -10.68 -5.63 -7.98
C VAL A 128 -9.31 -5.39 -8.62
N ARG A 129 -8.54 -6.43 -8.91
CA ARG A 129 -7.24 -6.31 -9.61
C ARG A 129 -7.38 -5.56 -10.94
N TRP A 130 -8.39 -5.91 -11.73
CA TRP A 130 -8.64 -5.23 -13.00
C TRP A 130 -8.98 -3.74 -12.80
N ARG A 131 -9.84 -3.42 -11.81
CA ARG A 131 -10.19 -2.03 -11.47
C ARG A 131 -8.99 -1.24 -10.99
N VAL A 132 -8.22 -1.81 -10.08
CA VAL A 132 -6.98 -1.22 -9.54
C VAL A 132 -5.98 -0.97 -10.67
N ALA A 133 -5.72 -1.95 -11.54
CA ALA A 133 -4.81 -1.79 -12.67
C ALA A 133 -5.24 -0.63 -13.60
N LYS A 134 -6.55 -0.49 -13.83
CA LYS A 134 -7.10 0.61 -14.65
C LYS A 134 -6.88 1.98 -13.99
N VAL A 135 -7.10 2.07 -12.67
CA VAL A 135 -6.87 3.32 -11.90
C VAL A 135 -5.39 3.67 -11.89
N LEU A 136 -4.51 2.71 -11.59
CA LEU A 136 -3.05 2.92 -11.57
C LEU A 136 -2.53 3.35 -12.93
N LYS A 137 -3.00 2.73 -14.02
CA LYS A 137 -2.65 3.15 -15.38
C LYS A 137 -3.14 4.58 -15.69
N SER A 138 -4.30 4.97 -15.16
CA SER A 138 -4.77 6.35 -15.28
C SER A 138 -3.85 7.31 -14.51
N LEU A 139 -3.39 6.92 -13.30
CA LEU A 139 -2.46 7.72 -12.52
C LEU A 139 -1.08 7.84 -13.19
N GLU A 140 -0.58 6.80 -13.85
CA GLU A 140 0.66 6.87 -14.66
C GLU A 140 0.58 7.95 -15.75
N ASN A 141 -0.59 8.13 -16.35
CA ASN A 141 -0.82 9.19 -17.35
C ASN A 141 -0.93 10.60 -16.74
N PHE A 142 -1.14 10.69 -15.41
CA PHE A 142 -1.22 11.96 -14.67
C PHE A 142 0.09 12.36 -13.98
N THR A 143 1.10 11.50 -13.95
CA THR A 143 2.38 11.76 -13.25
C THR A 143 3.17 12.95 -13.81
N GLU A 144 2.81 13.49 -14.97
CA GLU A 144 3.35 14.75 -15.52
C GLU A 144 2.46 15.97 -15.27
N LYS A 145 1.22 15.80 -14.76
CA LYS A 145 0.28 16.87 -14.50
C LYS A 145 0.04 17.03 -13.01
N GLU A 146 0.09 18.28 -12.51
CA GLU A 146 -0.25 18.60 -11.13
C GLU A 146 -1.66 18.10 -10.80
N LEU A 147 -1.78 17.22 -9.82
CA LEU A 147 -3.07 16.78 -9.31
C LEU A 147 -3.64 17.93 -8.46
N VAL A 148 -4.51 18.71 -9.04
CA VAL A 148 -5.28 19.72 -8.29
C VAL A 148 -6.34 18.98 -7.47
N ILE A 149 -6.10 18.84 -6.16
CA ILE A 149 -7.12 18.31 -5.25
C ILE A 149 -8.26 19.33 -5.18
N PRO A 150 -9.51 18.95 -5.51
CA PRO A 150 -10.64 19.86 -5.38
C PRO A 150 -10.74 20.37 -3.95
N LYS A 151 -10.98 21.67 -3.79
CA LYS A 151 -11.28 22.25 -2.47
C LYS A 151 -12.55 21.58 -1.94
N LEU A 152 -12.42 20.80 -0.87
CA LEU A 152 -13.54 20.37 -0.03
C LEU A 152 -14.03 21.52 0.82
#